data_53a8d72300a1efd5001580c200702af3
#
_entry.id   53a8d72300a1efd5001580c200702af3
#
_cell.length_a   1.000
_cell.length_b   1.000
_cell.length_c   1.000
_cell.angle_alpha   90.00
_cell.angle_beta   90.00
_cell.angle_gamma   90.00
#
_symmetry.space_group_name_H-M   'P 1'
#
loop_
_entity.id
_entity.type
_entity.pdbx_description
1 polymer ?
#
loop_
_entity_poly.entity_id
_entity_poly.type
_entity_poly.pdbx_seq_one_letter_code
_entity_poly.pdbx_strand_id
1 'polypeptide(L)'
;MRLERLSASNAHLFERAFQLYQSSFPAEERRDDSEQQRVLKKEDYHFDLIMMDDTFVGVMLYWETESFVFLEHFTTLPELRGKGYGKSALDLLKEKNKIILLEIEPPIDDITQRRYHFYKRNGFTMNPYYHIQAKYHLGDEDLELKVLTYPRIMEKDEYRSFYEYMTREIGIQPHENRDITVRNIEEGDDLHQIAKLIYLTDPYVYPNWFDSIDDGIKVIREMINLPTLYNRANITVAAMPDGFIAGIIVSKQSPFTEDIEYIKKAFELSGVKMDERTDFVFDAYYSKMGNSEDGYYIANVAVDDNYRRRGIAAAMLNYVMAGKTYCTLECVIANAGSWRLYQRLGYKIAYEYPGVHGIPCYKMYYNQ
;
A
#
# COMPACT_ATOMS: atom_id res chain seq x y z
N MET A 1 -29.02 28.36 -7.20
CA MET A 1 -28.13 27.23 -6.82
C MET A 1 -26.85 27.81 -6.31
N ARG A 2 -26.21 27.17 -5.28
CA ARG A 2 -24.92 27.54 -4.74
C ARG A 2 -24.13 26.30 -4.32
N LEU A 3 -22.82 26.42 -4.28
CA LEU A 3 -21.94 25.48 -3.60
C LEU A 3 -21.68 26.00 -2.19
N GLU A 4 -21.80 25.15 -1.20
CA GLU A 4 -21.63 25.51 0.20
C GLU A 4 -20.66 24.53 0.86
N ARG A 5 -19.47 25.02 1.22
CA ARG A 5 -18.44 24.17 1.84
C ARG A 5 -18.94 23.54 3.13
N LEU A 6 -18.74 22.24 3.26
CA LEU A 6 -19.09 21.51 4.47
C LEU A 6 -18.29 22.06 5.65
N SER A 7 -18.97 22.47 6.69
CA SER A 7 -18.41 23.16 7.84
C SER A 7 -19.26 22.95 9.08
N ALA A 8 -18.86 23.49 10.22
CA ALA A 8 -19.63 23.42 11.45
C ALA A 8 -21.03 24.06 11.34
N SER A 9 -21.21 25.06 10.47
CA SER A 9 -22.48 25.75 10.29
C SER A 9 -23.57 24.92 9.61
N ASN A 10 -23.16 23.94 8.76
CA ASN A 10 -24.05 23.01 8.06
C ASN A 10 -23.84 21.55 8.45
N ALA A 11 -23.24 21.31 9.62
CA ALA A 11 -22.92 19.97 10.12
C ALA A 11 -24.15 19.03 10.20
N HIS A 12 -25.36 19.56 10.31
CA HIS A 12 -26.61 18.78 10.27
C HIS A 12 -26.85 18.07 8.92
N LEU A 13 -26.17 18.49 7.85
CA LEU A 13 -26.21 17.83 6.52
C LEU A 13 -25.06 16.84 6.32
N PHE A 14 -24.09 16.78 7.25
CA PHE A 14 -22.89 15.96 7.10
C PHE A 14 -23.22 14.50 6.83
N GLU A 15 -24.02 13.90 7.70
CA GLU A 15 -24.39 12.49 7.60
C GLU A 15 -25.05 12.18 6.25
N ARG A 16 -25.99 13.01 5.82
CA ARG A 16 -26.68 12.84 4.54
C ARG A 16 -25.76 13.01 3.35
N ALA A 17 -24.85 13.97 3.41
CA ALA A 17 -23.86 14.22 2.35
C ALA A 17 -22.85 13.08 2.27
N PHE A 18 -22.40 12.58 3.41
CA PHE A 18 -21.44 11.49 3.50
C PHE A 18 -22.05 10.16 3.03
N GLN A 19 -23.29 9.86 3.41
CA GLN A 19 -24.03 8.70 2.91
C GLN A 19 -24.24 8.75 1.39
N LEU A 20 -24.57 9.94 0.83
CA LEU A 20 -24.67 10.09 -0.61
C LEU A 20 -23.34 9.84 -1.30
N TYR A 21 -22.23 10.35 -0.76
CA TYR A 21 -20.88 10.10 -1.26
C TYR A 21 -20.56 8.61 -1.22
N GLN A 22 -20.71 7.94 -0.07
CA GLN A 22 -20.43 6.53 0.09
C GLN A 22 -21.28 5.62 -0.80
N SER A 23 -22.54 5.94 -1.00
CA SER A 23 -23.44 5.13 -1.83
C SER A 23 -23.29 5.38 -3.34
N SER A 24 -22.68 6.49 -3.73
CA SER A 24 -22.51 6.87 -5.14
C SER A 24 -21.20 6.38 -5.77
N PHE A 25 -20.20 6.11 -4.95
CA PHE A 25 -18.86 5.69 -5.40
C PHE A 25 -18.46 4.40 -4.68
N PRO A 26 -17.96 3.38 -5.41
CA PRO A 26 -17.49 2.14 -4.80
C PRO A 26 -16.29 2.40 -3.86
N ALA A 27 -16.02 1.44 -2.96
CA ALA A 27 -14.97 1.61 -1.95
C ALA A 27 -13.59 1.84 -2.58
N GLU A 28 -13.33 1.21 -3.72
CA GLU A 28 -12.09 1.29 -4.48
C GLU A 28 -11.85 2.67 -5.09
N GLU A 29 -12.91 3.46 -5.27
CA GLU A 29 -12.87 4.83 -5.80
C GLU A 29 -12.92 5.89 -4.70
N ARG A 30 -12.84 5.52 -3.43
CA ARG A 30 -12.95 6.43 -2.29
C ARG A 30 -11.78 6.25 -1.33
N ARG A 31 -11.39 7.32 -0.64
CA ARG A 31 -10.48 7.22 0.51
C ARG A 31 -11.12 6.48 1.67
N ASP A 32 -10.28 5.85 2.51
CA ASP A 32 -10.69 5.43 3.84
C ASP A 32 -11.18 6.62 4.66
N ASP A 33 -12.06 6.37 5.63
CA ASP A 33 -12.66 7.43 6.45
C ASP A 33 -11.60 8.29 7.17
N SER A 34 -10.50 7.70 7.62
CA SER A 34 -9.39 8.40 8.25
C SER A 34 -8.66 9.35 7.29
N GLU A 35 -8.42 8.91 6.05
CA GLU A 35 -7.82 9.72 5.00
C GLU A 35 -8.77 10.81 4.52
N GLN A 36 -10.05 10.50 4.42
CA GLN A 36 -11.07 11.51 4.10
C GLN A 36 -11.12 12.61 5.16
N GLN A 37 -11.05 12.26 6.45
CA GLN A 37 -10.98 13.25 7.52
C GLN A 37 -9.69 14.07 7.49
N ARG A 38 -8.57 13.47 7.05
CA ARG A 38 -7.30 14.18 6.89
C ARG A 38 -7.37 15.23 5.79
N VAL A 39 -7.90 14.86 4.62
CA VAL A 39 -7.99 15.81 3.49
C VAL A 39 -9.02 16.90 3.71
N LEU A 40 -10.08 16.67 4.48
CA LEU A 40 -11.04 17.70 4.88
C LEU A 40 -10.41 18.89 5.63
N LYS A 41 -9.22 18.70 6.21
CA LYS A 41 -8.48 19.78 6.92
C LYS A 41 -7.59 20.61 6.00
N LYS A 42 -7.43 20.20 4.73
CA LYS A 42 -6.63 20.93 3.74
C LYS A 42 -7.43 22.11 3.17
N GLU A 43 -6.76 23.24 2.98
CA GLU A 43 -7.41 24.45 2.44
C GLU A 43 -7.81 24.30 0.97
N ASP A 44 -7.01 23.57 0.21
CA ASP A 44 -7.20 23.31 -1.22
C ASP A 44 -8.20 22.17 -1.51
N TYR A 45 -8.62 21.40 -0.50
CA TYR A 45 -9.64 20.37 -0.65
C TYR A 45 -11.02 20.89 -0.26
N HIS A 46 -12.01 20.71 -1.12
CA HIS A 46 -13.38 21.12 -0.93
C HIS A 46 -14.31 19.92 -0.91
N PHE A 47 -15.11 19.81 0.13
CA PHE A 47 -16.30 18.99 0.16
C PHE A 47 -17.50 19.93 0.21
N ASP A 48 -18.04 20.23 -0.97
CA ASP A 48 -19.13 21.20 -1.11
C ASP A 48 -20.46 20.51 -1.27
N LEU A 49 -21.44 21.02 -0.54
CA LEU A 49 -22.86 20.71 -0.69
C LEU A 49 -23.40 21.50 -1.89
N ILE A 50 -24.14 20.83 -2.76
CA ILE A 50 -24.88 21.48 -3.83
C ILE A 50 -26.25 21.82 -3.27
N MET A 51 -26.53 23.11 -3.16
CA MET A 51 -27.80 23.62 -2.62
C MET A 51 -28.61 24.34 -3.68
N MET A 52 -29.91 24.00 -3.75
CA MET A 52 -30.90 24.78 -4.47
C MET A 52 -31.81 25.42 -3.44
N ASP A 53 -31.70 26.75 -3.27
CA ASP A 53 -32.26 27.45 -2.14
C ASP A 53 -31.86 26.76 -0.82
N ASP A 54 -32.80 26.24 -0.04
CA ASP A 54 -32.52 25.51 1.19
C ASP A 54 -32.55 23.96 1.02
N THR A 55 -32.66 23.51 -0.23
CA THR A 55 -32.74 22.08 -0.52
C THR A 55 -31.37 21.51 -0.88
N PHE A 56 -30.95 20.48 -0.16
CA PHE A 56 -29.75 19.70 -0.48
C PHE A 56 -29.98 18.86 -1.74
N VAL A 57 -29.15 19.04 -2.76
CA VAL A 57 -29.28 18.44 -4.09
C VAL A 57 -28.21 17.38 -4.34
N GLY A 58 -27.02 17.54 -3.79
CA GLY A 58 -25.90 16.64 -4.06
C GLY A 58 -24.62 17.10 -3.43
N VAL A 59 -23.51 16.47 -3.80
CA VAL A 59 -22.17 16.80 -3.32
C VAL A 59 -21.19 16.97 -4.47
N MET A 60 -20.20 17.81 -4.27
CA MET A 60 -19.11 18.07 -5.18
C MET A 60 -17.81 18.14 -4.38
N LEU A 61 -16.94 17.17 -4.60
CA LEU A 61 -15.64 17.06 -3.94
C LEU A 61 -14.56 17.39 -4.96
N TYR A 62 -13.72 18.37 -4.66
CA TYR A 62 -12.70 18.84 -5.60
C TYR A 62 -11.49 19.44 -4.91
N TRP A 63 -10.39 19.46 -5.62
CA TRP A 63 -9.17 20.14 -5.24
C TRP A 63 -9.04 21.42 -6.03
N GLU A 64 -8.72 22.51 -5.37
CA GLU A 64 -8.53 23.80 -5.99
C GLU A 64 -7.13 24.34 -5.74
N THR A 65 -6.37 24.48 -6.80
CA THR A 65 -5.02 25.10 -6.78
C THR A 65 -5.07 26.49 -7.40
N GLU A 66 -3.95 27.17 -7.50
CA GLU A 66 -3.88 28.43 -8.25
C GLU A 66 -4.18 28.23 -9.75
N SER A 67 -3.78 27.09 -10.32
CA SER A 67 -3.80 26.84 -11.78
C SER A 67 -5.00 26.04 -12.25
N PHE A 68 -5.53 25.16 -11.44
CA PHE A 68 -6.60 24.25 -11.86
C PHE A 68 -7.56 23.87 -10.72
N VAL A 69 -8.70 23.32 -11.11
CA VAL A 69 -9.65 22.64 -10.24
C VAL A 69 -9.77 21.19 -10.69
N PHE A 70 -9.44 20.24 -9.82
CA PHE A 70 -9.67 18.82 -10.07
C PHE A 70 -10.96 18.37 -9.41
N LEU A 71 -11.96 18.09 -10.22
CA LEU A 71 -13.26 17.56 -9.79
C LEU A 71 -13.12 16.06 -9.57
N GLU A 72 -12.95 15.68 -8.32
CA GLU A 72 -12.65 14.29 -7.91
C GLU A 72 -13.93 13.45 -7.83
N HIS A 73 -14.93 13.93 -7.10
CA HIS A 73 -16.22 13.24 -6.96
C HIS A 73 -17.38 14.21 -7.15
N PHE A 74 -18.36 13.80 -7.91
CA PHE A 74 -19.54 14.61 -8.19
C PHE A 74 -20.78 13.74 -8.35
N THR A 75 -21.78 13.99 -7.51
CA THR A 75 -23.06 13.27 -7.61
C THR A 75 -24.22 14.12 -7.12
N THR A 76 -25.41 13.85 -7.67
CA THR A 76 -26.68 14.40 -7.20
C THR A 76 -27.55 13.29 -6.65
N LEU A 77 -28.47 13.65 -5.76
CA LEU A 77 -29.47 12.72 -5.23
C LEU A 77 -30.18 11.99 -6.38
N PRO A 78 -30.33 10.66 -6.31
CA PRO A 78 -30.91 9.86 -7.39
C PRO A 78 -32.25 10.38 -7.88
N GLU A 79 -33.15 10.82 -6.99
CA GLU A 79 -34.49 11.35 -7.27
C GLU A 79 -34.47 12.73 -7.92
N LEU A 80 -33.33 13.40 -7.95
CA LEU A 80 -33.10 14.70 -8.56
C LEU A 80 -32.38 14.65 -9.90
N ARG A 81 -31.92 13.45 -10.31
CA ARG A 81 -31.25 13.28 -11.61
C ARG A 81 -32.15 13.61 -12.78
N GLY A 82 -31.56 14.02 -13.88
CA GLY A 82 -32.28 14.39 -15.10
C GLY A 82 -32.96 15.75 -15.07
N LYS A 83 -32.95 16.49 -13.95
CA LYS A 83 -33.56 17.81 -13.77
C LYS A 83 -32.64 19.00 -14.05
N GLY A 84 -31.45 18.77 -14.61
CA GLY A 84 -30.50 19.83 -14.97
C GLY A 84 -29.55 20.27 -13.84
N TYR A 85 -29.75 19.82 -12.61
CA TYR A 85 -28.93 20.25 -11.46
C TYR A 85 -27.42 19.97 -11.63
N GLY A 86 -27.07 18.83 -12.23
CA GLY A 86 -25.67 18.51 -12.51
C GLY A 86 -25.00 19.52 -13.45
N LYS A 87 -25.70 19.97 -14.49
CA LYS A 87 -25.21 21.04 -15.38
C LYS A 87 -24.99 22.33 -14.60
N SER A 88 -26.01 22.77 -13.86
CA SER A 88 -25.92 24.01 -13.09
C SER A 88 -24.82 24.01 -12.05
N ALA A 89 -24.55 22.86 -11.40
CA ALA A 89 -23.45 22.73 -10.47
C ALA A 89 -22.07 22.83 -11.18
N LEU A 90 -21.93 22.23 -12.37
CA LEU A 90 -20.72 22.42 -13.19
C LEU A 90 -20.53 23.86 -13.66
N ASP A 91 -21.63 24.56 -13.98
CA ASP A 91 -21.54 25.96 -14.36
C ASP A 91 -21.00 26.83 -13.20
N LEU A 92 -21.38 26.57 -11.95
CA LEU A 92 -20.80 27.24 -10.78
C LEU A 92 -19.29 26.96 -10.65
N LEU A 93 -18.85 25.74 -10.94
CA LEU A 93 -17.43 25.43 -10.90
C LEU A 93 -16.63 26.20 -11.97
N LYS A 94 -17.24 26.41 -13.16
CA LYS A 94 -16.62 27.17 -14.26
C LYS A 94 -16.44 28.65 -13.93
N GLU A 95 -17.20 29.23 -13.01
CA GLU A 95 -17.06 30.62 -12.57
C GLU A 95 -15.70 30.87 -11.87
N LYS A 96 -15.00 29.82 -11.45
CA LYS A 96 -13.65 29.92 -10.88
C LYS A 96 -12.58 30.36 -11.90
N ASN A 97 -12.90 30.33 -13.21
CA ASN A 97 -12.02 30.79 -14.30
C ASN A 97 -10.64 30.10 -14.33
N LYS A 98 -10.60 28.84 -13.93
CA LYS A 98 -9.41 27.95 -13.96
C LYS A 98 -9.64 26.81 -14.93
N ILE A 99 -8.59 26.08 -15.27
CA ILE A 99 -8.74 24.80 -15.95
C ILE A 99 -9.44 23.84 -14.97
N ILE A 100 -10.61 23.32 -15.39
CA ILE A 100 -11.32 22.29 -14.65
C ILE A 100 -11.00 20.96 -15.29
N LEU A 101 -10.60 19.99 -14.52
CA LEU A 101 -10.30 18.65 -14.99
C LEU A 101 -11.00 17.59 -14.14
N LEU A 102 -11.30 16.47 -14.74
CA LEU A 102 -11.90 15.31 -14.10
C LEU A 102 -11.47 14.03 -14.82
N GLU A 103 -11.66 12.93 -14.15
CA GLU A 103 -11.38 11.59 -14.65
C GLU A 103 -12.66 10.82 -14.92
N ILE A 104 -12.68 10.03 -15.99
CA ILE A 104 -13.77 9.09 -16.30
C ILE A 104 -13.19 7.77 -16.80
N GLU A 105 -13.93 6.70 -16.62
CA GLU A 105 -13.61 5.43 -17.28
C GLU A 105 -13.67 5.60 -18.82
N PRO A 106 -12.87 4.82 -19.57
CA PRO A 106 -12.99 4.77 -21.03
C PRO A 106 -14.45 4.53 -21.45
N PRO A 107 -15.00 5.31 -22.42
CA PRO A 107 -16.42 5.22 -22.82
C PRO A 107 -16.67 4.00 -23.72
N ILE A 108 -16.67 2.80 -23.14
CA ILE A 108 -16.78 1.51 -23.85
C ILE A 108 -18.18 0.87 -23.74
N ASP A 109 -18.97 1.25 -22.74
CA ASP A 109 -20.32 0.76 -22.51
C ASP A 109 -21.35 1.89 -22.41
N ASP A 110 -22.63 1.57 -22.29
CA ASP A 110 -23.73 2.55 -22.25
C ASP A 110 -23.63 3.53 -21.08
N ILE A 111 -23.12 3.10 -19.93
CA ILE A 111 -23.03 3.93 -18.72
C ILE A 111 -21.89 4.92 -18.86
N THR A 112 -20.70 4.43 -19.22
CA THR A 112 -19.50 5.24 -19.41
C THR A 112 -19.63 6.20 -20.59
N GLN A 113 -20.33 5.79 -21.68
CA GLN A 113 -20.67 6.66 -22.81
C GLN A 113 -21.63 7.78 -22.41
N ARG A 114 -22.68 7.49 -21.60
CA ARG A 114 -23.58 8.52 -21.09
C ARG A 114 -22.86 9.55 -20.22
N ARG A 115 -21.92 9.09 -19.37
CA ARG A 115 -21.06 9.95 -18.54
C ARG A 115 -20.18 10.84 -19.42
N TYR A 116 -19.49 10.27 -20.39
CA TYR A 116 -18.70 11.02 -21.36
C TYR A 116 -19.54 12.07 -22.10
N HIS A 117 -20.70 11.70 -22.63
CA HIS A 117 -21.58 12.62 -23.35
C HIS A 117 -22.14 13.72 -22.47
N PHE A 118 -22.35 13.44 -21.18
CA PHE A 118 -22.75 14.48 -20.24
C PHE A 118 -21.66 15.55 -20.12
N TYR A 119 -20.42 15.19 -19.88
CA TYR A 119 -19.33 16.16 -19.77
C TYR A 119 -19.06 16.86 -21.12
N LYS A 120 -19.05 16.12 -22.21
CA LYS A 120 -18.88 16.69 -23.56
C LYS A 120 -19.92 17.78 -23.88
N ARG A 121 -21.19 17.55 -23.58
CA ARG A 121 -22.27 18.57 -23.76
C ARG A 121 -22.09 19.77 -22.83
N ASN A 122 -21.36 19.62 -21.75
CA ASN A 122 -21.00 20.71 -20.84
C ASN A 122 -19.65 21.38 -21.19
N GLY A 123 -19.12 21.13 -22.37
CA GLY A 123 -17.94 21.81 -22.91
C GLY A 123 -16.60 21.19 -22.52
N PHE A 124 -16.58 20.02 -21.87
CA PHE A 124 -15.35 19.31 -21.56
C PHE A 124 -14.82 18.58 -22.79
N THR A 125 -13.50 18.53 -22.91
CA THR A 125 -12.78 17.86 -24.01
C THR A 125 -11.86 16.80 -23.44
N MET A 126 -11.85 15.62 -24.06
CA MET A 126 -10.97 14.52 -23.68
C MET A 126 -9.53 14.83 -24.09
N ASN A 127 -8.60 14.64 -23.19
CA ASN A 127 -7.16 14.81 -23.43
C ASN A 127 -6.55 13.53 -24.01
N PRO A 128 -5.46 13.65 -24.81
CA PRO A 128 -4.85 12.50 -25.46
C PRO A 128 -3.84 11.75 -24.59
N TYR A 129 -3.70 12.13 -23.31
CA TYR A 129 -2.70 11.56 -22.42
C TYR A 129 -3.09 10.17 -21.95
N TYR A 130 -2.11 9.27 -21.89
CA TYR A 130 -2.24 8.04 -21.12
C TYR A 130 -2.25 8.40 -19.64
N HIS A 131 -3.27 7.94 -18.92
CA HIS A 131 -3.52 8.37 -17.56
C HIS A 131 -3.90 7.18 -16.69
N ILE A 132 -3.23 7.07 -15.56
CA ILE A 132 -3.52 6.11 -14.50
C ILE A 132 -3.99 6.90 -13.29
N GLN A 133 -5.13 6.52 -12.74
CA GLN A 133 -5.68 7.14 -11.52
C GLN A 133 -4.69 7.07 -10.36
N ALA A 134 -4.62 8.12 -9.57
CA ALA A 134 -3.95 8.05 -8.27
C ALA A 134 -4.67 7.05 -7.37
N LYS A 135 -3.94 6.12 -6.79
CA LYS A 135 -4.51 5.04 -5.97
C LYS A 135 -5.04 5.58 -4.66
N TYR A 136 -6.25 5.22 -4.30
CA TYR A 136 -6.83 5.53 -2.99
C TYR A 136 -6.43 4.52 -1.92
N HIS A 137 -6.13 3.28 -2.31
CA HIS A 137 -5.66 2.23 -1.40
C HIS A 137 -4.36 1.62 -1.91
N LEU A 138 -3.48 1.27 -0.99
CA LEU A 138 -2.25 0.59 -1.32
C LEU A 138 -2.57 -0.83 -1.78
N GLY A 139 -2.52 -1.08 -3.06
CA GLY A 139 -2.73 -2.36 -3.70
C GLY A 139 -3.87 -2.42 -4.66
N ASP A 140 -4.53 -1.31 -4.84
CA ASP A 140 -5.39 -1.17 -6.00
C ASP A 140 -4.59 -1.47 -7.26
N GLU A 141 -5.22 -2.14 -8.21
CA GLU A 141 -4.65 -2.30 -9.53
C GLU A 141 -4.55 -0.94 -10.23
N ASP A 142 -3.69 -0.84 -11.22
CA ASP A 142 -3.60 0.37 -12.04
C ASP A 142 -4.90 0.53 -12.84
N LEU A 143 -5.63 1.59 -12.57
CA LEU A 143 -6.87 1.91 -13.27
C LEU A 143 -6.61 2.97 -14.34
N GLU A 144 -6.70 2.56 -15.62
CA GLU A 144 -6.62 3.51 -16.73
C GLU A 144 -7.91 4.32 -16.83
N LEU A 145 -7.79 5.63 -16.74
CA LEU A 145 -8.87 6.57 -16.91
C LEU A 145 -8.59 7.55 -18.08
N LYS A 146 -9.59 8.30 -18.45
CA LYS A 146 -9.50 9.39 -19.42
C LYS A 146 -9.67 10.73 -18.71
N VAL A 147 -8.75 11.64 -18.94
CA VAL A 147 -8.82 13.01 -18.40
C VAL A 147 -9.63 13.88 -19.35
N LEU A 148 -10.65 14.51 -18.81
CA LEU A 148 -11.44 15.53 -19.50
C LEU A 148 -11.16 16.91 -18.89
N THR A 149 -11.05 17.92 -19.73
CA THR A 149 -10.77 19.30 -19.29
C THR A 149 -11.70 20.33 -19.90
N TYR A 150 -11.91 21.43 -19.18
CA TYR A 150 -12.62 22.62 -19.59
C TYR A 150 -11.76 23.85 -19.26
N PRO A 151 -11.71 24.91 -20.06
CA PRO A 151 -12.41 25.11 -21.34
C PRO A 151 -11.67 24.52 -22.56
N ARG A 152 -10.47 24.02 -22.40
CA ARG A 152 -9.60 23.50 -23.48
C ARG A 152 -8.83 22.26 -23.05
N ILE A 153 -8.18 21.60 -24.00
CA ILE A 153 -7.19 20.56 -23.74
C ILE A 153 -5.99 21.19 -22.99
N MET A 154 -5.43 20.46 -22.04
CA MET A 154 -4.20 20.84 -21.32
C MET A 154 -2.98 20.71 -22.22
N GLU A 155 -2.03 21.62 -22.03
CA GLU A 155 -0.69 21.46 -22.57
C GLU A 155 0.06 20.36 -21.79
N LYS A 156 1.11 19.79 -22.39
CA LYS A 156 1.85 18.66 -21.79
C LYS A 156 2.42 18.98 -20.41
N ASP A 157 2.92 20.18 -20.21
CA ASP A 157 3.51 20.59 -18.94
C ASP A 157 2.45 20.87 -17.88
N GLU A 158 1.27 21.36 -18.27
CA GLU A 158 0.10 21.49 -17.38
C GLU A 158 -0.37 20.11 -16.91
N TYR A 159 -0.47 19.15 -17.84
CA TYR A 159 -0.83 17.77 -17.49
C TYR A 159 0.21 17.13 -16.56
N ARG A 160 1.51 17.35 -16.80
CA ARG A 160 2.56 16.86 -15.91
C ARG A 160 2.41 17.44 -14.50
N SER A 161 2.25 18.76 -14.39
CA SER A 161 2.05 19.43 -13.10
C SER A 161 0.82 18.93 -12.34
N PHE A 162 -0.28 18.68 -13.08
CA PHE A 162 -1.47 18.05 -12.51
C PHE A 162 -1.17 16.64 -12.02
N TYR A 163 -0.53 15.80 -12.83
CA TYR A 163 -0.22 14.43 -12.48
C TYR A 163 0.70 14.32 -11.26
N GLU A 164 1.71 15.19 -11.16
CA GLU A 164 2.59 15.29 -10.00
C GLU A 164 1.84 15.75 -8.75
N TYR A 165 0.94 16.74 -8.88
CA TYR A 165 0.09 17.18 -7.78
C TYR A 165 -0.85 16.06 -7.32
N MET A 166 -1.55 15.41 -8.25
CA MET A 166 -2.47 14.33 -7.97
C MET A 166 -1.75 13.18 -7.25
N THR A 167 -0.59 12.78 -7.75
CA THR A 167 0.21 11.71 -7.14
C THR A 167 0.66 12.07 -5.73
N ARG A 168 1.03 13.34 -5.50
CA ARG A 168 1.53 13.82 -4.20
C ARG A 168 0.43 14.07 -3.18
N GLU A 169 -0.69 14.66 -3.57
CA GLU A 169 -1.70 15.17 -2.64
C GLU A 169 -2.93 14.29 -2.53
N ILE A 170 -3.32 13.65 -3.62
CA ILE A 170 -4.57 12.91 -3.77
C ILE A 170 -4.34 11.42 -3.61
N GLY A 171 -3.31 10.90 -4.31
CA GLY A 171 -2.92 9.50 -4.17
C GLY A 171 -2.58 9.21 -2.72
N ILE A 172 -2.83 7.98 -2.30
CA ILE A 172 -2.22 7.52 -1.07
C ILE A 172 -0.73 7.78 -1.22
N GLN A 173 -0.29 8.80 -0.50
CA GLN A 173 1.09 8.85 -0.13
C GLN A 173 1.34 7.51 0.57
N PRO A 174 2.31 6.70 0.15
CA PRO A 174 2.89 5.80 1.11
C PRO A 174 3.13 6.73 2.29
N HIS A 175 2.35 6.59 3.37
CA HIS A 175 2.48 7.47 4.53
C HIS A 175 3.96 7.69 4.65
N GLU A 176 4.40 8.94 4.41
CA GLU A 176 5.82 9.21 4.65
C GLU A 176 6.04 8.55 5.97
N ASN A 177 6.96 7.60 6.03
CA ASN A 177 7.23 6.78 7.21
C ASN A 177 7.63 7.65 8.41
N ARG A 178 6.98 8.82 8.55
CA ARG A 178 7.23 9.81 9.59
C ARG A 178 6.97 9.24 10.97
N ASP A 179 6.15 8.18 11.02
CA ASP A 179 5.75 7.56 12.28
C ASP A 179 6.42 6.20 12.52
N ILE A 180 7.21 5.67 11.57
CA ILE A 180 7.96 4.44 11.82
C ILE A 180 9.45 4.74 12.00
N THR A 181 10.04 4.07 12.98
CA THR A 181 11.49 4.02 13.15
C THR A 181 12.01 2.67 12.67
N VAL A 182 12.85 2.68 11.61
CA VAL A 182 13.55 1.47 11.18
C VAL A 182 14.89 1.41 11.92
N ARG A 183 15.08 0.34 12.69
CA ARG A 183 16.26 0.15 13.54
C ARG A 183 16.52 -1.33 13.80
N ASN A 184 17.65 -1.66 14.36
CA ASN A 184 17.86 -3.00 14.92
C ASN A 184 16.92 -3.22 16.11
N ILE A 185 16.63 -4.48 16.40
CA ILE A 185 15.86 -4.88 17.57
C ILE A 185 16.54 -4.37 18.85
N GLU A 186 15.74 -3.90 19.80
CA GLU A 186 16.18 -3.38 21.11
C GLU A 186 15.65 -4.21 22.28
N GLU A 187 16.21 -3.98 23.46
CA GLU A 187 15.67 -4.54 24.68
C GLU A 187 14.31 -3.92 24.98
N GLY A 188 13.29 -4.76 25.23
CA GLY A 188 11.92 -4.30 25.42
C GLY A 188 11.01 -4.46 24.21
N ASP A 189 11.54 -4.71 23.02
CA ASP A 189 10.72 -5.03 21.85
C ASP A 189 9.92 -6.32 22.08
N ASP A 190 8.70 -6.36 21.56
CA ASP A 190 7.82 -7.52 21.65
C ASP A 190 8.32 -8.69 20.82
N LEU A 191 9.06 -9.59 21.48
CA LEU A 191 9.61 -10.79 20.84
C LEU A 191 8.52 -11.76 20.35
N HIS A 192 7.32 -11.73 20.94
CA HIS A 192 6.21 -12.55 20.46
C HIS A 192 5.72 -12.04 19.11
N GLN A 193 5.52 -10.72 18.96
CA GLN A 193 5.14 -10.10 17.68
C GLN A 193 6.23 -10.31 16.62
N ILE A 194 7.49 -10.16 16.97
CA ILE A 194 8.62 -10.40 16.06
C ILE A 194 8.65 -11.86 15.59
N ALA A 195 8.55 -12.83 16.51
CA ALA A 195 8.51 -14.25 16.18
C ALA A 195 7.31 -14.62 15.33
N LYS A 196 6.14 -14.03 15.60
CA LYS A 196 4.94 -14.17 14.77
C LYS A 196 5.18 -13.68 13.34
N LEU A 197 5.76 -12.50 13.17
CA LEU A 197 6.08 -11.97 11.85
C LEU A 197 7.08 -12.85 11.11
N ILE A 198 8.11 -13.39 11.78
CA ILE A 198 9.04 -14.36 11.18
C ILE A 198 8.27 -15.61 10.73
N TYR A 199 7.44 -16.19 11.60
CA TYR A 199 6.63 -17.37 11.26
C TYR A 199 5.76 -17.14 10.00
N LEU A 200 5.15 -15.99 9.88
CA LEU A 200 4.27 -15.66 8.75
C LEU A 200 5.00 -15.43 7.42
N THR A 201 6.34 -15.35 7.41
CA THR A 201 7.10 -15.19 6.15
C THR A 201 7.10 -16.46 5.29
N ASP A 202 6.95 -17.63 5.91
CA ASP A 202 7.00 -18.89 5.17
C ASP A 202 5.80 -19.79 5.49
N PRO A 203 4.68 -19.58 4.76
CA PRO A 203 3.47 -20.38 4.95
C PRO A 203 3.60 -21.82 4.43
N TYR A 204 4.71 -22.15 3.77
CA TYR A 204 4.94 -23.47 3.19
C TYR A 204 5.83 -24.37 4.06
N VAL A 205 6.69 -23.80 4.87
CA VAL A 205 7.65 -24.54 5.70
C VAL A 205 7.17 -24.69 7.13
N TYR A 206 6.90 -23.58 7.82
CA TYR A 206 6.58 -23.61 9.25
C TYR A 206 5.33 -24.44 9.62
N PRO A 207 4.23 -24.43 8.84
CA PRO A 207 3.08 -25.28 9.14
C PRO A 207 3.36 -26.79 9.05
N ASN A 208 4.46 -27.15 8.38
CA ASN A 208 4.90 -28.57 8.34
C ASN A 208 5.85 -28.93 9.50
N TRP A 209 6.38 -27.94 10.22
CA TRP A 209 7.31 -28.16 11.33
C TRP A 209 6.63 -28.14 12.69
N PHE A 210 5.53 -27.42 12.81
CA PHE A 210 4.86 -27.17 14.06
C PHE A 210 3.39 -27.60 14.00
N ASP A 211 2.89 -28.14 15.12
CA ASP A 211 1.50 -28.54 15.26
C ASP A 211 0.55 -27.33 15.33
N SER A 212 1.07 -26.19 15.76
CA SER A 212 0.33 -24.94 15.83
C SER A 212 1.22 -23.73 15.56
N ILE A 213 0.57 -22.63 15.18
CA ILE A 213 1.24 -21.32 15.04
C ILE A 213 1.90 -20.92 16.38
N ASP A 214 1.23 -21.17 17.50
CA ASP A 214 1.71 -20.81 18.84
C ASP A 214 3.00 -21.57 19.19
N ASP A 215 3.12 -22.83 18.80
CA ASP A 215 4.34 -23.60 19.03
C ASP A 215 5.50 -23.08 18.17
N GLY A 216 5.22 -22.76 16.91
CA GLY A 216 6.21 -22.11 16.05
C GLY A 216 6.70 -20.78 16.60
N ILE A 217 5.80 -19.94 17.07
CA ILE A 217 6.14 -18.66 17.70
C ILE A 217 6.99 -18.85 18.96
N LYS A 218 6.67 -19.82 19.83
CA LYS A 218 7.47 -20.14 21.03
C LYS A 218 8.89 -20.51 20.67
N VAL A 219 9.08 -21.42 19.71
CA VAL A 219 10.42 -21.87 19.28
C VAL A 219 11.21 -20.73 18.65
N ILE A 220 10.61 -20.00 17.71
CA ILE A 220 11.29 -18.86 17.05
C ILE A 220 11.67 -17.78 18.08
N ARG A 221 10.85 -17.53 19.08
CA ARG A 221 11.18 -16.59 20.16
C ARG A 221 12.44 -16.99 20.93
N GLU A 222 12.64 -18.27 21.20
CA GLU A 222 13.87 -18.75 21.83
C GLU A 222 15.06 -18.65 20.86
N MET A 223 14.88 -18.91 19.56
CA MET A 223 15.90 -18.75 18.53
C MET A 223 16.45 -17.31 18.47
N ILE A 224 15.63 -16.29 18.74
CA ILE A 224 16.04 -14.88 18.75
C ILE A 224 17.14 -14.62 19.76
N ASN A 225 17.21 -15.37 20.86
CA ASN A 225 18.21 -15.24 21.91
C ASN A 225 19.40 -16.19 21.76
N LEU A 226 19.41 -17.03 20.73
CA LEU A 226 20.46 -18.00 20.44
C LEU A 226 21.26 -17.61 19.20
N PRO A 227 22.48 -18.17 18.98
CA PRO A 227 23.31 -17.87 17.80
C PRO A 227 22.74 -18.51 16.50
N THR A 228 21.52 -18.27 16.17
CA THR A 228 20.84 -18.72 14.96
C THR A 228 20.76 -17.60 13.91
N LEU A 229 20.22 -17.91 12.73
CA LEU A 229 19.86 -16.90 11.73
C LEU A 229 18.91 -15.82 12.33
N TYR A 230 18.00 -16.24 13.21
CA TYR A 230 17.05 -15.34 13.89
C TYR A 230 17.62 -14.60 15.11
N ASN A 231 18.94 -14.67 15.34
CA ASN A 231 19.55 -13.92 16.42
C ASN A 231 19.23 -12.42 16.34
N ARG A 232 19.11 -11.78 17.50
CA ARG A 232 18.85 -10.32 17.61
C ARG A 232 19.72 -9.46 16.70
N ALA A 233 21.01 -9.84 16.56
CA ALA A 233 21.95 -9.10 15.72
C ALA A 233 21.56 -9.09 14.22
N ASN A 234 20.72 -10.01 13.79
CA ASN A 234 20.30 -10.19 12.40
C ASN A 234 18.91 -9.62 12.13
N ILE A 235 18.23 -9.03 13.14
CA ILE A 235 16.83 -8.56 13.03
C ILE A 235 16.80 -7.04 12.99
N THR A 236 16.22 -6.52 11.93
CA THR A 236 15.81 -5.12 11.77
C THR A 236 14.30 -5.05 11.91
N VAL A 237 13.80 -4.08 12.65
CA VAL A 237 12.37 -3.86 12.90
C VAL A 237 11.92 -2.52 12.35
N ALA A 238 10.65 -2.43 11.99
CA ALA A 238 9.92 -1.19 11.78
C ALA A 238 9.01 -0.98 12.99
N ALA A 239 9.40 -0.09 13.90
CA ALA A 239 8.67 0.20 15.13
C ALA A 239 7.78 1.43 14.96
N MET A 240 6.53 1.33 15.40
CA MET A 240 5.59 2.45 15.50
C MET A 240 5.89 3.32 16.74
N PRO A 241 5.39 4.56 16.81
CA PRO A 241 5.62 5.45 17.96
C PRO A 241 5.14 4.91 19.31
N ASP A 242 4.13 4.03 19.29
CA ASP A 242 3.59 3.35 20.46
C ASP A 242 4.40 2.09 20.85
N GLY A 243 5.46 1.78 20.11
CA GLY A 243 6.32 0.61 20.31
C GLY A 243 5.83 -0.67 19.60
N PHE A 244 4.69 -0.64 18.90
CA PHE A 244 4.24 -1.79 18.13
C PHE A 244 5.21 -2.11 16.97
N ILE A 245 5.56 -3.38 16.80
CA ILE A 245 6.43 -3.84 15.71
C ILE A 245 5.57 -4.13 14.47
N ALA A 246 5.59 -3.18 13.54
CA ALA A 246 4.80 -3.26 12.30
C ALA A 246 5.46 -4.08 11.20
N GLY A 247 6.79 -4.34 11.29
CA GLY A 247 7.49 -5.15 10.30
C GLY A 247 8.85 -5.60 10.78
N ILE A 248 9.39 -6.62 10.10
CA ILE A 248 10.73 -7.18 10.37
C ILE A 248 11.48 -7.49 9.07
N ILE A 249 12.81 -7.41 9.15
CA ILE A 249 13.73 -8.08 8.23
C ILE A 249 14.71 -8.91 9.05
N VAL A 250 14.90 -10.16 8.63
CA VAL A 250 16.02 -10.98 9.07
C VAL A 250 17.07 -11.01 7.97
N SER A 251 18.30 -10.63 8.30
CA SER A 251 19.38 -10.53 7.32
C SER A 251 20.75 -10.77 7.96
N LYS A 252 21.65 -11.38 7.21
CA LYS A 252 22.96 -11.77 7.74
C LYS A 252 24.06 -11.64 6.70
N GLN A 253 25.26 -11.28 7.14
CA GLN A 253 26.45 -11.33 6.29
C GLN A 253 26.74 -12.78 5.89
N SER A 254 26.97 -13.00 4.61
CA SER A 254 27.33 -14.30 4.03
C SER A 254 28.83 -14.33 3.67
N PRO A 255 29.47 -15.52 3.63
CA PRO A 255 28.87 -16.85 3.85
C PRO A 255 28.61 -17.17 5.32
N PHE A 256 27.62 -18.01 5.60
CA PHE A 256 27.34 -18.55 6.93
C PHE A 256 26.72 -19.93 6.86
N THR A 257 26.83 -20.67 7.97
CA THR A 257 26.11 -21.95 8.19
C THR A 257 25.35 -21.86 9.50
N GLU A 258 24.24 -22.57 9.59
CA GLU A 258 23.46 -22.70 10.82
C GLU A 258 23.94 -23.92 11.62
N ASP A 259 24.03 -23.76 12.94
CA ASP A 259 24.31 -24.86 13.86
C ASP A 259 22.97 -25.39 14.41
N ILE A 260 22.66 -26.61 14.00
CA ILE A 260 21.43 -27.32 14.38
C ILE A 260 21.26 -27.47 15.90
N GLU A 261 22.37 -27.51 16.66
CA GLU A 261 22.31 -27.71 18.12
C GLU A 261 21.64 -26.49 18.80
N TYR A 262 21.80 -25.28 18.26
CA TYR A 262 21.08 -24.11 18.79
C TYR A 262 19.60 -24.16 18.49
N ILE A 263 19.21 -24.78 17.38
CA ILE A 263 17.80 -24.93 17.03
C ILE A 263 17.13 -25.98 17.92
N LYS A 264 17.80 -27.14 18.13
CA LYS A 264 17.36 -28.13 19.11
C LYS A 264 17.23 -27.52 20.51
N LYS A 265 18.16 -26.66 20.87
CA LYS A 265 18.12 -25.92 22.14
C LYS A 265 16.92 -25.00 22.25
N ALA A 266 16.53 -24.35 21.16
CA ALA A 266 15.31 -23.52 21.13
C ALA A 266 14.05 -24.34 21.38
N PHE A 267 13.94 -25.54 20.81
CA PHE A 267 12.85 -26.47 21.09
C PHE A 267 12.83 -26.86 22.57
N GLU A 268 13.97 -27.24 23.12
CA GLU A 268 14.10 -27.59 24.55
C GLU A 268 13.63 -26.44 25.46
N LEU A 269 14.08 -25.21 25.19
CA LEU A 269 13.76 -24.03 25.99
C LEU A 269 12.27 -23.61 25.85
N SER A 270 11.70 -23.79 24.67
CA SER A 270 10.30 -23.47 24.41
C SER A 270 9.30 -24.46 25.02
N GLY A 271 9.78 -25.66 25.38
CA GLY A 271 8.93 -26.78 25.83
C GLY A 271 8.13 -27.46 24.70
N VAL A 272 8.37 -27.08 23.45
CA VAL A 272 7.76 -27.73 22.28
C VAL A 272 8.52 -29.02 21.96
N LYS A 273 7.80 -30.11 21.83
CA LYS A 273 8.42 -31.42 21.54
C LYS A 273 8.82 -31.52 20.06
N MET A 274 10.01 -32.04 19.84
CA MET A 274 10.43 -32.50 18.52
C MET A 274 9.80 -33.89 18.23
N ASP A 275 9.38 -34.11 17.02
CA ASP A 275 8.86 -35.40 16.53
C ASP A 275 9.60 -35.83 15.25
N GLU A 276 9.22 -36.98 14.68
CA GLU A 276 9.86 -37.55 13.48
C GLU A 276 9.79 -36.57 12.26
N ARG A 277 8.80 -35.69 12.20
CA ARG A 277 8.69 -34.66 11.14
C ARG A 277 9.77 -33.61 11.33
N THR A 278 9.98 -33.18 12.57
CA THR A 278 11.01 -32.22 12.95
C THR A 278 12.40 -32.78 12.61
N ASP A 279 12.66 -34.05 12.95
CA ASP A 279 13.94 -34.72 12.63
C ASP A 279 14.18 -34.82 11.13
N PHE A 280 13.16 -35.19 10.34
CA PHE A 280 13.25 -35.22 8.89
C PHE A 280 13.57 -33.84 8.30
N VAL A 281 12.92 -32.81 8.81
CA VAL A 281 13.13 -31.43 8.36
C VAL A 281 14.54 -30.95 8.71
N PHE A 282 15.05 -31.31 9.89
CA PHE A 282 16.44 -30.99 10.27
C PHE A 282 17.45 -31.61 9.34
N ASP A 283 17.31 -32.88 9.01
CA ASP A 283 18.21 -33.58 8.10
C ASP A 283 18.14 -33.04 6.67
N ALA A 284 16.93 -32.75 6.18
CA ALA A 284 16.71 -32.34 4.81
C ALA A 284 16.98 -30.85 4.56
N TYR A 285 16.70 -30.01 5.53
CA TYR A 285 16.66 -28.55 5.39
C TYR A 285 17.82 -27.84 6.10
N TYR A 286 18.02 -28.10 7.40
CA TYR A 286 19.04 -27.40 8.16
C TYR A 286 20.47 -27.82 7.84
N SER A 287 20.69 -29.05 7.42
CA SER A 287 22.03 -29.47 6.92
C SER A 287 22.46 -28.64 5.68
N LYS A 288 21.51 -27.94 5.05
CA LYS A 288 21.71 -27.08 3.87
C LYS A 288 21.44 -25.60 4.15
N MET A 289 20.97 -25.26 5.38
CA MET A 289 20.76 -23.87 5.74
C MET A 289 22.08 -23.14 5.92
N GLY A 290 22.24 -22.18 5.10
CA GLY A 290 23.39 -21.32 5.03
C GLY A 290 23.40 -20.65 3.67
N ASN A 291 24.11 -19.59 3.55
CA ASN A 291 24.41 -18.98 2.27
C ASN A 291 25.91 -19.06 2.01
N SER A 292 26.30 -19.75 0.96
CA SER A 292 27.68 -19.89 0.52
C SER A 292 28.16 -18.76 -0.37
N GLU A 293 27.25 -17.91 -0.86
CA GLU A 293 27.58 -16.77 -1.69
C GLU A 293 28.16 -15.64 -0.83
N ASP A 294 29.16 -14.94 -1.34
CA ASP A 294 29.62 -13.71 -0.70
C ASP A 294 28.56 -12.62 -0.78
N GLY A 295 28.42 -11.80 0.26
CA GLY A 295 27.51 -10.68 0.24
C GLY A 295 26.59 -10.60 1.47
N TYR A 296 25.42 -10.02 1.31
CA TYR A 296 24.46 -9.83 2.37
C TYR A 296 23.15 -10.56 2.03
N TYR A 297 22.78 -11.52 2.85
CA TYR A 297 21.61 -12.35 2.62
C TYR A 297 20.40 -11.82 3.38
N ILE A 298 19.31 -11.58 2.68
CA ILE A 298 18.01 -11.21 3.25
C ILE A 298 17.14 -12.46 3.27
N ALA A 299 16.94 -12.98 4.49
CA ALA A 299 16.24 -14.25 4.69
C ALA A 299 14.71 -14.07 4.77
N ASN A 300 14.26 -13.14 5.60
CA ASN A 300 12.82 -12.92 5.85
C ASN A 300 12.50 -11.45 5.76
N VAL A 301 11.35 -11.13 5.16
CA VAL A 301 10.75 -9.79 5.12
C VAL A 301 9.27 -9.93 5.41
N ALA A 302 8.79 -9.35 6.49
CA ALA A 302 7.37 -9.34 6.83
C ALA A 302 6.90 -7.96 7.27
N VAL A 303 5.65 -7.67 6.95
CA VAL A 303 4.90 -6.52 7.47
C VAL A 303 3.56 -7.03 7.96
N ASP A 304 3.17 -6.62 9.16
CA ASP A 304 1.86 -6.93 9.73
C ASP A 304 0.73 -6.53 8.78
N ASP A 305 -0.31 -7.34 8.70
CA ASP A 305 -1.39 -7.17 7.72
C ASP A 305 -2.05 -5.79 7.77
N ASN A 306 -2.22 -5.24 8.98
CA ASN A 306 -2.81 -3.92 9.19
C ASN A 306 -1.90 -2.76 8.76
N TYR A 307 -0.62 -3.05 8.50
CA TYR A 307 0.41 -2.07 8.13
C TYR A 307 0.99 -2.31 6.73
N ARG A 308 0.50 -3.33 6.02
CA ARG A 308 0.94 -3.60 4.64
C ARG A 308 0.65 -2.42 3.72
N ARG A 309 1.45 -2.35 2.63
CA ARG A 309 1.31 -1.38 1.53
C ARG A 309 1.53 0.08 1.92
N ARG A 310 2.07 0.32 3.11
CA ARG A 310 2.48 1.64 3.61
C ARG A 310 3.96 1.95 3.32
N GLY A 311 4.61 1.23 2.40
CA GLY A 311 6.03 1.42 2.07
C GLY A 311 7.01 0.87 3.11
N ILE A 312 6.54 0.26 4.21
CA ILE A 312 7.35 -0.22 5.34
C ILE A 312 8.41 -1.21 4.89
N ALA A 313 8.04 -2.20 4.06
CA ALA A 313 9.00 -3.17 3.54
C ALA A 313 10.10 -2.50 2.70
N ALA A 314 9.75 -1.51 1.87
CA ALA A 314 10.73 -0.75 1.09
C ALA A 314 11.67 0.07 1.99
N ALA A 315 11.15 0.72 3.04
CA ALA A 315 11.94 1.48 3.98
C ALA A 315 12.93 0.59 4.74
N MET A 316 12.48 -0.57 5.22
CA MET A 316 13.35 -1.56 5.89
C MET A 316 14.41 -2.13 4.95
N LEU A 317 14.04 -2.47 3.70
CA LEU A 317 14.99 -2.95 2.69
C LEU A 317 16.05 -1.89 2.38
N ASN A 318 15.65 -0.64 2.15
CA ASN A 318 16.59 0.46 1.93
C ASN A 318 17.54 0.67 3.12
N TYR A 319 17.03 0.56 4.35
CA TYR A 319 17.85 0.65 5.56
C TYR A 319 18.90 -0.48 5.63
N VAL A 320 18.48 -1.72 5.40
CA VAL A 320 19.36 -2.90 5.45
C VAL A 320 20.37 -2.89 4.31
N MET A 321 19.98 -2.45 3.11
CA MET A 321 20.84 -2.39 1.92
C MET A 321 21.81 -1.21 1.93
N ALA A 322 21.61 -0.22 2.80
CA ALA A 322 22.46 0.97 2.84
C ALA A 322 23.94 0.61 3.04
N GLY A 323 24.80 1.04 2.10
CA GLY A 323 26.22 0.74 2.09
C GLY A 323 26.61 -0.69 1.75
N LYS A 324 25.66 -1.52 1.28
CA LYS A 324 25.93 -2.88 0.79
C LYS A 324 26.09 -2.85 -0.73
N THR A 325 27.15 -3.49 -1.21
CA THR A 325 27.41 -3.58 -2.66
C THR A 325 26.72 -4.76 -3.31
N TYR A 326 26.48 -5.84 -2.55
CA TYR A 326 25.85 -7.05 -3.06
C TYR A 326 24.91 -7.65 -2.01
N CYS A 327 23.64 -7.81 -2.39
CA CYS A 327 22.62 -8.44 -1.55
C CYS A 327 21.91 -9.54 -2.33
N THR A 328 21.56 -10.63 -1.65
CA THR A 328 20.78 -11.74 -2.22
C THR A 328 19.55 -12.05 -1.40
N LEU A 329 18.54 -12.57 -2.04
CA LEU A 329 17.32 -13.09 -1.41
C LEU A 329 16.66 -14.16 -2.27
N GLU A 330 15.71 -14.84 -1.68
CA GLU A 330 14.87 -15.83 -2.34
C GLU A 330 13.41 -15.44 -2.17
N CYS A 331 12.60 -15.65 -3.22
CA CYS A 331 11.19 -15.29 -3.17
C CYS A 331 10.35 -16.29 -3.93
N VAL A 332 9.28 -16.78 -3.30
CA VAL A 332 8.29 -17.66 -3.94
C VAL A 332 7.65 -16.92 -5.11
N ILE A 333 7.61 -17.56 -6.30
CA ILE A 333 7.10 -16.95 -7.53
C ILE A 333 5.63 -16.53 -7.39
N ALA A 334 4.83 -17.32 -6.69
CA ALA A 334 3.43 -16.99 -6.42
C ALA A 334 3.25 -15.70 -5.61
N ASN A 335 4.29 -15.26 -4.86
CA ASN A 335 4.26 -13.99 -4.12
C ASN A 335 4.67 -12.82 -5.03
N ALA A 336 3.81 -12.52 -6.02
CA ALA A 336 4.09 -11.49 -7.03
C ALA A 336 4.27 -10.08 -6.43
N GLY A 337 3.61 -9.79 -5.32
CA GLY A 337 3.77 -8.51 -4.61
C GLY A 337 5.20 -8.29 -4.11
N SER A 338 5.82 -9.34 -3.58
CA SER A 338 7.17 -9.24 -3.00
C SER A 338 8.25 -9.16 -4.07
N TRP A 339 8.30 -10.08 -5.04
CA TRP A 339 9.40 -10.03 -6.03
C TRP A 339 9.32 -8.79 -6.94
N ARG A 340 8.12 -8.24 -7.23
CA ARG A 340 7.97 -6.96 -7.92
C ARG A 340 8.48 -5.79 -7.09
N LEU A 341 8.28 -5.82 -5.74
CA LEU A 341 8.88 -4.84 -4.84
C LEU A 341 10.41 -4.89 -4.94
N TYR A 342 11.00 -6.08 -4.87
CA TYR A 342 12.45 -6.25 -4.98
C TYR A 342 12.98 -5.73 -6.31
N GLN A 343 12.30 -6.01 -7.44
CA GLN A 343 12.69 -5.46 -8.74
C GLN A 343 12.67 -3.92 -8.76
N ARG A 344 11.65 -3.28 -8.18
CA ARG A 344 11.59 -1.80 -8.05
C ARG A 344 12.74 -1.23 -7.22
N LEU A 345 13.25 -2.00 -6.28
CA LEU A 345 14.42 -1.64 -5.46
C LEU A 345 15.76 -2.02 -6.12
N GLY A 346 15.75 -2.48 -7.37
CA GLY A 346 16.94 -2.76 -8.15
C GLY A 346 17.41 -4.21 -8.12
N TYR A 347 16.68 -5.12 -7.48
CA TYR A 347 16.99 -6.54 -7.55
C TYR A 347 16.70 -7.09 -8.95
N LYS A 348 17.54 -8.03 -9.37
CA LYS A 348 17.39 -8.78 -10.62
C LYS A 348 17.16 -10.26 -10.30
N ILE A 349 16.36 -10.92 -11.12
CA ILE A 349 16.19 -12.37 -11.04
C ILE A 349 17.46 -13.02 -11.63
N ALA A 350 18.13 -13.86 -10.83
CA ALA A 350 19.27 -14.63 -11.28
C ALA A 350 18.81 -15.90 -12.00
N TYR A 351 17.94 -16.65 -11.35
CA TYR A 351 17.37 -17.89 -11.89
C TYR A 351 16.12 -18.31 -11.10
N GLU A 352 15.38 -19.24 -11.69
CA GLU A 352 14.27 -19.95 -11.06
C GLU A 352 14.73 -21.33 -10.60
N TYR A 353 14.28 -21.79 -9.44
CA TYR A 353 14.61 -23.11 -8.92
C TYR A 353 13.47 -23.67 -8.06
N PRO A 354 13.41 -25.02 -7.91
CA PRO A 354 12.49 -25.62 -6.95
C PRO A 354 13.00 -25.37 -5.53
N GLY A 355 12.31 -24.51 -4.80
CA GLY A 355 12.56 -24.25 -3.39
C GLY A 355 12.15 -25.42 -2.50
N VAL A 356 11.99 -25.18 -1.21
CA VAL A 356 11.54 -26.19 -0.23
C VAL A 356 10.19 -26.77 -0.66
N HIS A 357 10.05 -28.07 -0.52
CA HIS A 357 8.87 -28.83 -0.96
C HIS A 357 8.52 -28.68 -2.45
N GLY A 358 9.50 -28.31 -3.30
CA GLY A 358 9.27 -28.11 -4.73
C GLY A 358 8.51 -26.84 -5.10
N ILE A 359 8.34 -25.92 -4.17
CA ILE A 359 7.69 -24.63 -4.42
C ILE A 359 8.60 -23.77 -5.31
N PRO A 360 8.16 -23.32 -6.51
CA PRO A 360 8.99 -22.52 -7.40
C PRO A 360 9.38 -21.18 -6.77
N CYS A 361 10.68 -20.89 -6.78
CA CYS A 361 11.25 -19.68 -6.21
C CYS A 361 12.16 -18.98 -7.22
N TYR A 362 12.23 -17.66 -7.11
CA TYR A 362 13.29 -16.85 -7.72
C TYR A 362 14.45 -16.70 -6.74
N LYS A 363 15.67 -16.95 -7.18
CA LYS A 363 16.86 -16.38 -6.59
C LYS A 363 17.03 -14.99 -7.16
N MET A 364 17.17 -13.99 -6.30
CA MET A 364 17.32 -12.59 -6.72
C MET A 364 18.57 -11.97 -6.10
N TYR A 365 19.18 -11.03 -6.83
CA TYR A 365 20.34 -10.32 -6.36
C TYR A 365 20.23 -8.82 -6.67
N TYR A 366 20.83 -8.03 -5.79
CA TYR A 366 21.10 -6.61 -5.97
C TYR A 366 22.63 -6.43 -6.06
N ASN A 367 23.07 -5.66 -7.03
CA ASN A 367 24.47 -5.28 -7.23
C ASN A 367 24.50 -3.80 -7.58
N GLN A 368 25.19 -3.02 -6.75
CA GLN A 368 25.33 -1.56 -6.91
C GLN A 368 26.28 -1.21 -8.06
#